data_2f6bd983c75bd0fc70e269909472b1a2
#
_entry.id   2f6bd983c75bd0fc70e269909472b1a2
#
_cell.length_a   1.000
_cell.length_b   1.000
_cell.length_c   1.000
_cell.angle_alpha   90.00
_cell.angle_beta   90.00
_cell.angle_gamma   90.00
#
_symmetry.space_group_name_H-M   'P 1'
#
loop_
_entity.id
_entity.type
_entity.pdbx_description
1 polymer ?
#
loop_
_entity_poly.entity_id
_entity_poly.type
_entity_poly.pdbx_seq_one_letter_code
_entity_poly.pdbx_strand_id
1 'polypeptide(L)'
;MNRRIMMMAAILIATLGAGSAWAAVGCELNDPDRDIQKLFPDSTGYTTQVNQLSQKGGFAGMLELKLKLGDELDPVYEASDVPHSTYIVLKGTQVIGYAFGVNQKGQYGGMQIILATDPNGVIRNWYYQRISRTDADKFRSDNFRKQFIGLSLADFYTRDLA
;
A
#
# COMPACT_ATOMS: atom_id res chain seq x y z
N MET A 1 32.16 -4.44 -44.76
CA MET A 1 31.31 -4.81 -43.61
C MET A 1 29.86 -4.91 -44.10
N ASN A 2 29.28 -6.11 -44.13
CA ASN A 2 28.06 -6.42 -44.90
C ASN A 2 26.81 -5.78 -44.30
N ARG A 3 26.02 -5.04 -45.08
CA ARG A 3 24.73 -4.44 -44.70
C ARG A 3 23.77 -5.40 -43.99
N ARG A 4 23.89 -6.71 -44.25
CA ARG A 4 23.10 -7.76 -43.57
C ARG A 4 23.48 -7.96 -42.10
N ILE A 5 24.74 -7.76 -41.73
CA ILE A 5 25.25 -7.87 -40.35
C ILE A 5 24.81 -6.65 -39.52
N MET A 6 24.76 -5.46 -40.14
CA MET A 6 24.25 -4.26 -39.48
C MET A 6 22.73 -4.34 -39.22
N MET A 7 21.94 -4.94 -40.11
CA MET A 7 20.51 -5.14 -39.87
C MET A 7 20.25 -6.15 -38.74
N MET A 8 21.01 -7.22 -38.63
CA MET A 8 20.88 -8.19 -37.54
C MET A 8 21.28 -7.61 -36.19
N ALA A 9 22.30 -6.78 -36.14
CA ALA A 9 22.71 -6.09 -34.91
C ALA A 9 21.64 -5.08 -34.45
N ALA A 10 20.99 -4.37 -35.34
CA ALA A 10 19.92 -3.43 -35.03
C ALA A 10 18.66 -4.12 -34.50
N ILE A 11 18.34 -5.33 -34.97
CA ILE A 11 17.19 -6.11 -34.50
C ILE A 11 17.48 -6.68 -33.06
N LEU A 12 18.74 -7.06 -32.80
CA LEU A 12 19.10 -7.60 -31.46
C LEU A 12 19.09 -6.55 -30.34
N ILE A 13 19.35 -5.28 -30.68
CA ILE A 13 19.32 -4.17 -29.70
C ILE A 13 17.87 -3.74 -29.42
N ALA A 14 16.95 -3.90 -30.38
CA ALA A 14 15.54 -3.53 -30.17
C ALA A 14 14.78 -4.48 -29.23
N THR A 15 15.28 -5.69 -28.97
CA THR A 15 14.61 -6.67 -28.09
C THR A 15 15.05 -6.58 -26.62
N LEU A 16 16.08 -5.81 -26.30
CA LEU A 16 16.54 -5.59 -24.92
C LEU A 16 15.78 -4.47 -24.18
N GLY A 17 14.86 -3.80 -24.87
CA GLY A 17 13.99 -2.76 -24.31
C GLY A 17 12.61 -3.26 -23.89
N ALA A 18 12.40 -4.57 -23.71
CA ALA A 18 11.19 -5.08 -23.07
C ALA A 18 11.20 -4.65 -21.60
N GLY A 19 10.59 -3.48 -21.34
CA GLY A 19 10.39 -2.98 -19.99
C GLY A 19 9.80 -4.11 -19.16
N SER A 20 10.38 -4.32 -17.99
CA SER A 20 9.86 -5.23 -16.99
C SER A 20 8.38 -4.91 -16.80
N ALA A 21 7.50 -5.79 -17.26
CA ALA A 21 6.10 -5.72 -16.89
C ALA A 21 6.08 -5.87 -15.36
N TRP A 22 5.94 -4.77 -14.66
CA TRP A 22 5.77 -4.79 -13.22
C TRP A 22 4.49 -5.56 -12.95
N ALA A 23 4.60 -6.68 -12.27
CA ALA A 23 3.44 -7.38 -11.77
C ALA A 23 2.62 -6.39 -10.95
N ALA A 24 1.29 -6.42 -11.12
CA ALA A 24 0.40 -5.53 -10.41
C ALA A 24 0.71 -5.54 -8.91
N VAL A 25 1.01 -4.37 -8.37
CA VAL A 25 1.27 -4.20 -6.94
C VAL A 25 -0.03 -4.46 -6.19
N GLY A 26 -0.03 -5.41 -5.26
CA GLY A 26 -1.26 -5.88 -4.59
C GLY A 26 -1.97 -4.82 -3.75
N CYS A 27 -1.28 -3.76 -3.37
CA CYS A 27 -1.77 -2.69 -2.49
C CYS A 27 -1.36 -1.31 -3.05
N GLU A 28 -1.89 -0.96 -4.21
CA GLU A 28 -1.69 0.34 -4.86
C GLU A 28 -2.96 1.17 -4.80
N LEU A 29 -2.83 2.50 -4.73
CA LEU A 29 -3.96 3.41 -4.89
C LEU A 29 -4.39 3.43 -6.35
N ASN A 30 -5.70 3.35 -6.61
CA ASN A 30 -6.22 3.43 -7.98
C ASN A 30 -6.11 4.83 -8.60
N ASP A 31 -6.16 5.85 -7.74
CA ASP A 31 -6.04 7.26 -8.12
C ASP A 31 -5.29 7.99 -6.99
N PRO A 32 -3.94 7.89 -6.98
CA PRO A 32 -3.14 8.44 -5.89
C PRO A 32 -3.33 9.95 -5.72
N ASP A 33 -3.43 10.71 -6.81
CA ASP A 33 -3.57 12.17 -6.76
C ASP A 33 -4.84 12.57 -6.02
N ARG A 34 -5.98 11.99 -6.40
CA ARG A 34 -7.27 12.25 -5.76
C ARG A 34 -7.29 11.78 -4.30
N ASP A 35 -6.78 10.59 -4.05
CA ASP A 35 -6.86 9.96 -2.74
C ASP A 35 -5.94 10.69 -1.74
N ILE A 36 -4.75 11.10 -2.17
CA ILE A 36 -3.83 11.89 -1.35
C ILE A 36 -4.38 13.30 -1.11
N GLN A 37 -4.90 13.97 -2.14
CA GLN A 37 -5.52 15.29 -1.98
C GLN A 37 -6.70 15.26 -1.00
N LYS A 38 -7.48 14.19 -1.00
CA LYS A 38 -8.59 13.99 -0.06
C LYS A 38 -8.12 13.77 1.38
N LEU A 39 -7.03 13.02 1.57
CA LEU A 39 -6.51 12.66 2.90
C LEU A 39 -5.60 13.74 3.49
N PHE A 40 -4.90 14.48 2.63
CA PHE A 40 -3.95 15.53 2.96
C PHE A 40 -4.22 16.77 2.10
N PRO A 41 -5.24 17.57 2.41
CA PRO A 41 -5.64 18.72 1.58
C PRO A 41 -4.54 19.79 1.44
N ASP A 42 -3.60 19.84 2.37
CA ASP A 42 -2.47 20.78 2.40
C ASP A 42 -1.17 20.20 1.82
N SER A 43 -1.23 19.01 1.22
CA SER A 43 -0.08 18.41 0.52
C SER A 43 0.25 19.19 -0.76
N THR A 44 1.54 19.25 -1.07
CA THR A 44 2.06 19.85 -2.32
C THR A 44 2.51 18.78 -3.33
N GLY A 45 2.56 17.52 -2.91
CA GLY A 45 2.93 16.39 -3.72
C GLY A 45 3.24 15.16 -2.89
N TYR A 46 3.68 14.11 -3.55
CA TYR A 46 4.09 12.87 -2.91
C TYR A 46 5.18 12.16 -3.74
N THR A 47 5.86 11.22 -3.12
CA THR A 47 6.71 10.24 -3.79
C THR A 47 6.24 8.84 -3.47
N THR A 48 6.38 7.91 -4.43
CA THR A 48 5.98 6.52 -4.24
C THR A 48 7.20 5.66 -3.97
N GLN A 49 7.15 4.88 -2.90
CA GLN A 49 8.13 3.86 -2.59
C GLN A 49 7.47 2.49 -2.63
N VAL A 50 7.99 1.60 -3.47
CA VAL A 50 7.56 0.20 -3.50
C VAL A 50 8.41 -0.59 -2.51
N ASN A 51 7.77 -1.31 -1.61
CA ASN A 51 8.39 -2.10 -0.57
C ASN A 51 7.99 -3.57 -0.70
N GLN A 52 8.93 -4.47 -0.46
CA GLN A 52 8.69 -5.90 -0.31
C GLN A 52 9.13 -6.33 1.09
N LEU A 53 8.36 -7.22 1.73
CA LEU A 53 8.65 -7.68 3.09
C LEU A 53 10.03 -8.34 3.18
N SER A 54 10.42 -9.14 2.18
CA SER A 54 11.74 -9.77 2.09
C SER A 54 12.88 -8.76 2.11
N GLN A 55 12.69 -7.56 1.58
CA GLN A 55 13.69 -6.49 1.55
C GLN A 55 13.76 -5.69 2.85
N LYS A 56 12.75 -5.79 3.73
CA LYS A 56 12.64 -5.03 4.99
C LYS A 56 13.04 -5.83 6.24
N GLY A 57 13.83 -6.85 6.11
CA GLY A 57 14.28 -7.66 7.24
C GLY A 57 14.23 -9.17 6.96
N GLY A 58 13.78 -9.55 5.76
CA GLY A 58 13.69 -10.94 5.35
C GLY A 58 12.82 -11.78 6.28
N PHE A 59 13.14 -13.05 6.41
CA PHE A 59 12.42 -13.99 7.27
C PHE A 59 12.37 -13.57 8.74
N ALA A 60 13.48 -12.99 9.26
CA ALA A 60 13.55 -12.55 10.65
C ALA A 60 12.58 -11.38 10.92
N GLY A 61 12.51 -10.40 10.01
CA GLY A 61 11.55 -9.29 10.11
C GLY A 61 10.08 -9.73 10.02
N MET A 62 9.79 -10.73 9.18
CA MET A 62 8.46 -11.33 9.10
C MET A 62 8.09 -12.06 10.40
N LEU A 63 9.01 -12.81 10.98
CA LEU A 63 8.78 -13.50 12.25
C LEU A 63 8.54 -12.52 13.39
N GLU A 64 9.33 -11.45 13.47
CA GLU A 64 9.14 -10.38 14.45
C GLU A 64 7.75 -9.73 14.29
N LEU A 65 7.33 -9.46 13.05
CA LEU A 65 6.02 -8.90 12.78
C LEU A 65 4.88 -9.83 13.21
N LYS A 66 4.97 -11.12 12.91
CA LYS A 66 3.99 -12.14 13.37
C LYS A 66 3.89 -12.19 14.89
N LEU A 67 5.03 -12.21 15.58
CA LEU A 67 5.06 -12.22 17.04
C LEU A 67 4.41 -10.96 17.63
N LYS A 68 4.61 -9.80 17.01
CA LYS A 68 3.99 -8.53 17.45
C LYS A 68 2.50 -8.47 17.15
N LEU A 69 2.07 -9.03 16.04
CA LEU A 69 0.64 -9.05 15.65
C LEU A 69 -0.16 -10.09 16.41
N GLY A 70 0.50 -11.09 17.01
CA GLY A 70 -0.18 -12.20 17.68
C GLY A 70 -1.04 -13.06 16.74
N ASP A 71 -0.90 -12.87 15.43
CA ASP A 71 -1.69 -13.52 14.40
C ASP A 71 -0.79 -13.89 13.21
N GLU A 72 -1.26 -14.82 12.37
CA GLU A 72 -0.56 -15.20 11.16
C GLU A 72 -0.83 -14.20 10.04
N LEU A 73 0.24 -13.82 9.33
CA LEU A 73 0.10 -13.07 8.09
C LEU A 73 -0.64 -13.94 7.06
N ASP A 74 -1.44 -13.30 6.21
CA ASP A 74 -2.09 -14.00 5.11
C ASP A 74 -1.02 -14.78 4.29
N PRO A 75 -1.20 -16.11 4.09
CA PRO A 75 -0.25 -16.96 3.37
C PRO A 75 0.16 -16.43 1.99
N VAL A 76 -0.71 -15.66 1.34
CA VAL A 76 -0.41 -15.01 0.05
C VAL A 76 0.76 -14.05 0.18
N TYR A 77 0.84 -13.29 1.26
CA TYR A 77 1.93 -12.34 1.49
C TYR A 77 3.24 -13.04 1.85
N GLU A 78 3.15 -14.18 2.54
CA GLU A 78 4.33 -14.99 2.86
C GLU A 78 4.91 -15.72 1.64
N ALA A 79 4.03 -16.29 0.81
CA ALA A 79 4.44 -17.12 -0.32
C ALA A 79 4.90 -16.31 -1.53
N SER A 80 4.34 -15.13 -1.78
CA SER A 80 4.57 -14.37 -3.01
C SER A 80 5.33 -13.07 -2.84
N ASP A 81 5.65 -12.68 -1.58
CA ASP A 81 6.37 -11.43 -1.29
C ASP A 81 5.79 -10.24 -2.09
N VAL A 82 4.47 -10.08 -2.01
CA VAL A 82 3.72 -9.10 -2.78
C VAL A 82 4.23 -7.69 -2.49
N PRO A 83 4.65 -6.93 -3.51
CA PRO A 83 5.09 -5.55 -3.30
C PRO A 83 3.95 -4.64 -2.86
N HIS A 84 4.25 -3.72 -1.95
CA HIS A 84 3.33 -2.74 -1.41
C HIS A 84 3.81 -1.32 -1.74
N SER A 85 2.92 -0.47 -2.23
CA SER A 85 3.20 0.94 -2.43
C SER A 85 2.96 1.74 -1.15
N THR A 86 3.97 2.50 -0.74
CA THR A 86 3.87 3.54 0.28
C THR A 86 3.98 4.89 -0.39
N TYR A 87 2.99 5.75 -0.20
CA TYR A 87 2.98 7.11 -0.72
C TYR A 87 3.47 8.04 0.40
N ILE A 88 4.64 8.63 0.21
CA ILE A 88 5.27 9.58 1.13
C ILE A 88 4.73 10.97 0.78
N VAL A 89 3.87 11.52 1.62
CA VAL A 89 3.16 12.78 1.35
C VAL A 89 3.96 13.96 1.83
N LEU A 90 4.08 14.96 0.97
CA LEU A 90 4.95 16.10 1.16
C LEU A 90 4.16 17.42 1.23
N LYS A 91 4.67 18.36 2.04
CA LYS A 91 4.34 19.78 1.99
C LYS A 91 5.65 20.54 1.79
N GLY A 92 5.88 21.03 0.56
CA GLY A 92 7.21 21.45 0.15
C GLY A 92 8.20 20.30 0.20
N THR A 93 9.22 20.41 1.04
CA THR A 93 10.23 19.37 1.28
C THR A 93 9.96 18.54 2.55
N GLN A 94 8.97 18.92 3.33
CA GLN A 94 8.64 18.24 4.59
C GLN A 94 7.72 17.05 4.37
N VAL A 95 8.06 15.90 4.95
CA VAL A 95 7.15 14.75 5.04
C VAL A 95 6.06 15.07 6.07
N ILE A 96 4.80 15.06 5.64
CA ILE A 96 3.63 15.32 6.50
C ILE A 96 2.82 14.08 6.83
N GLY A 97 3.16 12.95 6.22
CA GLY A 97 2.55 11.66 6.50
C GLY A 97 2.74 10.65 5.38
N TYR A 98 2.04 9.54 5.53
CA TYR A 98 2.07 8.44 4.57
C TYR A 98 0.65 8.03 4.18
N ALA A 99 0.48 7.58 2.93
CA ALA A 99 -0.77 6.98 2.48
C ALA A 99 -0.52 5.55 1.97
N PHE A 100 -1.52 4.68 2.19
CA PHE A 100 -1.47 3.27 1.85
C PHE A 100 -2.80 2.82 1.26
N GLY A 101 -2.76 1.95 0.26
CA GLY A 101 -3.90 1.17 -0.20
C GLY A 101 -3.83 -0.24 0.37
N VAL A 102 -4.92 -0.73 0.94
CA VAL A 102 -5.01 -2.10 1.46
C VAL A 102 -6.19 -2.80 0.80
N ASN A 103 -5.89 -3.89 0.10
CA ASN A 103 -6.90 -4.77 -0.48
C ASN A 103 -7.07 -5.98 0.43
N GLN A 104 -8.27 -6.21 0.91
CA GLN A 104 -8.60 -7.32 1.81
C GLN A 104 -9.81 -8.08 1.29
N LYS A 105 -9.74 -9.41 1.38
CA LYS A 105 -10.89 -10.27 1.14
C LYS A 105 -11.74 -10.32 2.41
N GLY A 106 -12.95 -9.79 2.33
CA GLY A 106 -13.94 -9.91 3.40
C GLY A 106 -14.89 -11.09 3.17
N GLN A 107 -15.72 -11.40 4.17
CA GLN A 107 -16.72 -12.47 4.10
C GLN A 107 -17.70 -12.30 2.92
N TYR A 108 -18.03 -11.08 2.55
CA TYR A 108 -19.01 -10.74 1.51
C TYR A 108 -18.38 -10.19 0.22
N GLY A 109 -17.07 -10.34 0.05
CA GLY A 109 -16.35 -9.86 -1.13
C GLY A 109 -15.15 -8.99 -0.79
N GLY A 110 -14.57 -8.37 -1.83
CA GLY A 110 -13.37 -7.55 -1.67
C GLY A 110 -13.65 -6.23 -0.97
N MET A 111 -12.69 -5.83 -0.12
CA MET A 111 -12.64 -4.50 0.48
C MET A 111 -11.35 -3.81 0.04
N GLN A 112 -11.44 -2.51 -0.19
CA GLN A 112 -10.27 -1.65 -0.41
C GLN A 112 -10.33 -0.49 0.57
N ILE A 113 -9.31 -0.40 1.40
CA ILE A 113 -9.16 0.64 2.42
C ILE A 113 -8.03 1.57 1.97
N ILE A 114 -8.27 2.85 2.06
CA ILE A 114 -7.23 3.87 1.89
C ILE A 114 -6.96 4.45 3.28
N LEU A 115 -5.71 4.35 3.71
CA LEU A 115 -5.24 4.73 5.04
C LEU A 115 -4.23 5.87 4.94
N ALA A 116 -4.37 6.86 5.81
CA ALA A 116 -3.40 7.95 5.99
C ALA A 116 -2.88 7.97 7.42
N THR A 117 -1.56 8.07 7.59
CA THR A 117 -0.92 8.25 8.88
C THR A 117 -0.12 9.55 8.92
N ASP A 118 0.19 10.02 10.11
CA ASP A 118 1.23 11.02 10.31
C ASP A 118 2.64 10.41 10.15
N PRO A 119 3.73 11.20 10.25
CA PRO A 119 5.09 10.67 10.15
C PRO A 119 5.48 9.66 11.24
N ASN A 120 4.74 9.60 12.35
CA ASN A 120 4.95 8.66 13.46
C ASN A 120 4.10 7.38 13.34
N GLY A 121 3.33 7.23 12.25
CA GLY A 121 2.48 6.06 12.03
C GLY A 121 1.12 6.12 12.74
N VAL A 122 0.73 7.29 13.29
CA VAL A 122 -0.59 7.48 13.90
C VAL A 122 -1.63 7.74 12.81
N ILE A 123 -2.76 7.03 12.87
CA ILE A 123 -3.84 7.15 11.88
C ILE A 123 -4.46 8.56 11.96
N ARG A 124 -4.35 9.30 10.88
CA ARG A 124 -4.96 10.63 10.71
C ARG A 124 -6.35 10.57 10.10
N ASN A 125 -6.48 9.70 9.09
CA ASN A 125 -7.73 9.51 8.36
C ASN A 125 -7.69 8.20 7.58
N TRP A 126 -8.88 7.70 7.20
CA TRP A 126 -9.00 6.55 6.35
C TRP A 126 -10.42 6.46 5.78
N TYR A 127 -10.61 5.66 4.72
CA TYR A 127 -11.94 5.38 4.18
C TYR A 127 -11.95 4.10 3.35
N TYR A 128 -13.13 3.54 3.18
CA TYR A 128 -13.33 2.48 2.20
C TYR A 128 -13.49 3.07 0.81
N GLN A 129 -12.54 2.78 -0.07
CA GLN A 129 -12.70 3.04 -1.50
C GLN A 129 -13.71 2.05 -2.09
N ARG A 130 -13.62 0.79 -1.68
CA ARG A 130 -14.55 -0.28 -2.03
C ARG A 130 -14.87 -1.11 -0.79
N ILE A 131 -16.15 -1.43 -0.63
CA ILE A 131 -16.65 -2.37 0.37
C ILE A 131 -17.89 -3.06 -0.18
N SER A 132 -17.84 -4.40 -0.28
CA SER A 132 -18.90 -5.24 -0.85
C SER A 132 -19.74 -5.86 0.28
N ARG A 133 -20.66 -5.05 0.86
CA ARG A 133 -21.56 -5.48 1.94
C ARG A 133 -22.91 -4.77 1.80
N THR A 134 -23.98 -5.41 2.25
CA THR A 134 -25.33 -4.82 2.28
C THR A 134 -25.46 -3.70 3.30
N ASP A 135 -24.65 -3.74 4.38
CA ASP A 135 -24.59 -2.77 5.47
C ASP A 135 -23.37 -1.82 5.36
N ALA A 136 -22.83 -1.64 4.14
CA ALA A 136 -21.65 -0.82 3.87
C ALA A 136 -21.75 0.61 4.44
N ASP A 137 -22.93 1.20 4.49
CA ASP A 137 -23.14 2.56 4.96
C ASP A 137 -22.78 2.72 6.46
N LYS A 138 -23.00 1.68 7.28
CA LYS A 138 -22.60 1.67 8.69
C LYS A 138 -21.09 1.81 8.83
N PHE A 139 -20.33 1.06 8.01
CA PHE A 139 -18.87 1.08 8.02
C PHE A 139 -18.26 2.34 7.39
N ARG A 140 -19.01 3.00 6.49
CA ARG A 140 -18.61 4.29 5.92
C ARG A 140 -18.96 5.48 6.80
N SER A 141 -19.72 5.26 7.87
CA SER A 141 -20.14 6.33 8.77
C SER A 141 -18.96 6.98 9.48
N ASP A 142 -19.07 8.27 9.75
CA ASP A 142 -18.07 9.02 10.52
C ASP A 142 -17.88 8.46 11.93
N ASN A 143 -18.95 7.96 12.55
CA ASN A 143 -18.88 7.36 13.88
C ASN A 143 -18.00 6.11 13.90
N PHE A 144 -18.10 5.26 12.87
CA PHE A 144 -17.23 4.10 12.74
C PHE A 144 -15.79 4.52 12.45
N ARG A 145 -15.59 5.44 11.52
CA ARG A 145 -14.27 5.90 11.10
C ARG A 145 -13.48 6.54 12.25
N LYS A 146 -14.12 7.38 13.05
CA LYS A 146 -13.50 8.12 14.15
C LYS A 146 -12.91 7.23 15.25
N GLN A 147 -13.38 5.98 15.38
CA GLN A 147 -12.88 5.03 16.36
C GLN A 147 -11.40 4.67 16.16
N PHE A 148 -10.90 4.82 14.95
CA PHE A 148 -9.53 4.45 14.56
C PHE A 148 -8.59 5.65 14.43
N ILE A 149 -9.13 6.86 14.36
CA ILE A 149 -8.31 8.08 14.22
C ILE A 149 -7.57 8.32 15.54
N GLY A 150 -6.28 8.62 15.44
CA GLY A 150 -5.40 8.83 16.58
C GLY A 150 -4.78 7.55 17.13
N LEU A 151 -5.09 6.38 16.55
CA LEU A 151 -4.46 5.12 16.95
C LEU A 151 -3.16 4.90 16.16
N SER A 152 -2.17 4.36 16.86
CA SER A 152 -0.95 3.79 16.28
C SER A 152 -1.07 2.27 16.15
N LEU A 153 -0.14 1.64 15.44
CA LEU A 153 -0.06 0.18 15.38
C LEU A 153 0.06 -0.44 16.78
N ALA A 154 0.80 0.20 17.70
CA ALA A 154 0.96 -0.27 19.08
C ALA A 154 -0.37 -0.33 19.85
N ASP A 155 -1.30 0.58 19.56
CA ASP A 155 -2.61 0.60 20.22
C ASP A 155 -3.46 -0.62 19.86
N PHE A 156 -3.28 -1.20 18.65
CA PHE A 156 -4.00 -2.40 18.25
C PHE A 156 -3.52 -3.66 18.97
N TYR A 157 -2.29 -3.69 19.48
CA TYR A 157 -1.78 -4.83 20.27
C TYR A 157 -2.28 -4.83 21.71
N THR A 158 -2.66 -3.66 22.23
CA THR A 158 -3.07 -3.50 23.62
C THR A 158 -4.59 -3.39 23.78
N ARG A 159 -5.32 -3.16 22.71
CA ARG A 159 -6.79 -3.09 22.73
C ARG A 159 -7.39 -4.46 22.58
N ASP A 160 -8.24 -4.79 23.54
CA ASP A 160 -9.25 -5.84 23.34
C ASP A 160 -10.29 -5.29 22.36
N LEU A 161 -10.25 -5.78 21.12
CA LEU A 161 -11.17 -5.40 20.05
C LEU A 161 -12.39 -6.33 20.00
N ALA A 162 -12.67 -7.07 21.08
CA ALA A 162 -13.82 -7.95 21.22
C ALA A 162 -15.14 -7.22 21.28
#